data_bb82f47fe54c3e7e17cf7d43b1de924d
#
_entry.id   bb82f47fe54c3e7e17cf7d43b1de924d
#
_cell.length_a   1.000
_cell.length_b   1.000
_cell.length_c   1.000
_cell.angle_alpha   90.00
_cell.angle_beta   90.00
_cell.angle_gamma   90.00
#
_symmetry.space_group_name_H-M   'P 1'
#
loop_
_entity.id
_entity.type
_entity.pdbx_description
1 polymer ?
#
loop_
_entity_poly.entity_id
_entity_poly.type
_entity_poly.pdbx_seq_one_letter_code
_entity_poly.pdbx_strand_id
1 'polypeptide(L)'
;MAKIAWGITGAGHHLRETFDLFVEAKEAYRDRVAVTSFVSRAAEEVARVYGLFQYLDRVSPGGYMEEVILEREQGWSYPKTGRFSRGIYDALFVSPATSNTVAKIAHGIADSLITNAVAHAVKGGVLVFIVPVDIEGNVNSPVPYFINRDLCTECRECAQACPHDAIDKQIDYLKCNGCGVCKDVCDYDAIQEGTVNLVVRDIDKSNVRTLRDSEGITVLDSPHQLKEALWATM
;
A
#
# COMPACT_ATOMS: atom_id res chain seq x y z
N MET A 1 -11.94 -19.11 -11.39
CA MET A 1 -11.82 -17.71 -10.94
C MET A 1 -10.72 -17.67 -9.89
N ALA A 2 -9.62 -17.03 -10.21
CA ALA A 2 -8.50 -16.86 -9.29
C ALA A 2 -8.91 -15.96 -8.11
N LYS A 3 -8.50 -16.33 -6.90
CA LYS A 3 -8.82 -15.64 -5.64
C LYS A 3 -7.55 -15.05 -5.06
N ILE A 4 -7.34 -13.80 -5.30
CA ILE A 4 -6.13 -13.07 -4.92
C ILE A 4 -6.40 -12.25 -3.66
N ALA A 5 -5.45 -12.28 -2.74
CA ALA A 5 -5.39 -11.35 -1.62
C ALA A 5 -4.29 -10.31 -1.87
N TRP A 6 -4.62 -9.04 -1.67
CA TRP A 6 -3.68 -7.93 -1.78
C TRP A 6 -3.49 -7.26 -0.43
N GLY A 7 -2.30 -7.38 0.15
CA GLY A 7 -1.88 -6.74 1.39
C GLY A 7 -1.18 -5.42 1.13
N ILE A 8 -1.68 -4.33 1.71
CA ILE A 8 -1.16 -2.98 1.50
C ILE A 8 -0.63 -2.42 2.81
N THR A 9 0.61 -1.91 2.80
CA THR A 9 1.23 -1.28 3.96
C THR A 9 1.49 0.22 3.72
N GLY A 10 1.81 0.96 4.76
CA GLY A 10 1.90 2.42 4.73
C GLY A 10 3.19 2.97 4.13
N ALA A 11 3.50 2.61 2.89
CA ALA A 11 4.64 3.15 2.14
C ALA A 11 4.16 3.98 0.95
N GLY A 12 4.76 5.16 0.74
CA GLY A 12 4.51 5.97 -0.46
C GLY A 12 5.25 5.43 -1.70
N HIS A 13 6.46 4.90 -1.49
CA HIS A 13 7.23 4.26 -2.56
C HIS A 13 6.52 3.01 -3.09
N HIS A 14 6.44 2.86 -4.40
CA HIS A 14 5.70 1.81 -5.11
C HIS A 14 4.18 1.78 -4.90
N LEU A 15 3.61 2.72 -4.12
CA LEU A 15 2.18 2.69 -3.82
C LEU A 15 1.33 2.89 -5.09
N ARG A 16 1.55 3.98 -5.83
CA ARG A 16 0.80 4.30 -7.06
C ARG A 16 0.95 3.20 -8.09
N GLU A 17 2.18 2.78 -8.38
CA GLU A 17 2.47 1.72 -9.34
C GLU A 17 1.73 0.42 -8.99
N THR A 18 1.68 0.06 -7.71
CA THR A 18 0.97 -1.14 -7.26
C THR A 18 -0.55 -1.00 -7.43
N PHE A 19 -1.12 0.17 -7.10
CA PHE A 19 -2.54 0.43 -7.34
C PHE A 19 -2.89 0.31 -8.82
N ASP A 20 -2.10 0.94 -9.69
CA ASP A 20 -2.32 0.90 -11.13
C ASP A 20 -2.28 -0.53 -11.67
N LEU A 21 -1.33 -1.36 -11.19
CA LEU A 21 -1.23 -2.77 -11.57
C LEU A 21 -2.45 -3.59 -11.15
N PHE A 22 -2.97 -3.42 -9.93
CA PHE A 22 -4.14 -4.15 -9.49
C PHE A 22 -5.42 -3.68 -10.18
N VAL A 23 -5.54 -2.40 -10.50
CA VAL A 23 -6.63 -1.87 -11.33
C VAL A 23 -6.55 -2.46 -12.74
N GLU A 24 -5.37 -2.42 -13.39
CA GLU A 24 -5.15 -3.02 -14.71
C GLU A 24 -5.50 -4.52 -14.72
N ALA A 25 -5.05 -5.26 -13.70
CA ALA A 25 -5.35 -6.68 -13.57
C ALA A 25 -6.85 -6.94 -13.45
N LYS A 26 -7.56 -6.18 -12.62
CA LYS A 26 -9.00 -6.32 -12.45
C LYS A 26 -9.76 -5.99 -13.73
N GLU A 27 -9.35 -4.97 -14.47
CA GLU A 27 -9.95 -4.60 -15.75
C GLU A 27 -9.68 -5.64 -16.86
N ALA A 28 -8.46 -6.19 -16.91
CA ALA A 28 -8.08 -7.19 -17.92
C ALA A 28 -8.76 -8.54 -17.71
N TYR A 29 -8.89 -8.97 -16.46
CA TYR A 29 -9.38 -10.32 -16.13
C TYR A 29 -10.83 -10.34 -15.61
N ARG A 30 -11.40 -9.19 -15.24
CA ARG A 30 -12.81 -9.01 -14.81
C ARG A 30 -13.32 -10.17 -13.95
N ASP A 31 -14.28 -10.94 -14.48
CA ASP A 31 -14.95 -12.04 -13.76
C ASP A 31 -14.07 -13.29 -13.54
N ARG A 32 -12.84 -13.30 -14.06
CA ARG A 32 -11.89 -14.41 -13.87
C ARG A 32 -11.02 -14.25 -12.64
N VAL A 33 -11.01 -13.07 -12.02
CA VAL A 33 -10.24 -12.79 -10.81
C VAL A 33 -11.10 -12.07 -9.76
N ALA A 34 -11.06 -12.56 -8.53
CA ALA A 34 -11.57 -11.89 -7.35
C ALA A 34 -10.39 -11.40 -6.52
N VAL A 35 -10.38 -10.12 -6.15
CA VAL A 35 -9.31 -9.52 -5.34
C VAL A 35 -9.89 -9.03 -4.02
N THR A 36 -9.35 -9.52 -2.90
CA THR A 36 -9.63 -8.99 -1.56
C THR A 36 -8.47 -8.12 -1.11
N SER A 37 -8.74 -6.85 -0.85
CA SER A 37 -7.72 -5.89 -0.38
C SER A 37 -7.65 -5.87 1.15
N PHE A 38 -6.50 -6.25 1.72
CA PHE A 38 -6.18 -6.15 3.14
C PHE A 38 -5.37 -4.88 3.38
N VAL A 39 -5.92 -3.91 4.10
CA VAL A 39 -5.34 -2.57 4.23
C VAL A 39 -4.93 -2.32 5.68
N SER A 40 -3.64 -2.13 5.93
CA SER A 40 -3.15 -1.76 7.26
C SER A 40 -3.61 -0.34 7.65
N ARG A 41 -3.61 0.00 8.95
CA ARG A 41 -3.96 1.35 9.41
C ARG A 41 -3.12 2.43 8.72
N ALA A 42 -1.80 2.22 8.69
CA ALA A 42 -0.91 3.15 8.02
C ALA A 42 -1.15 3.22 6.50
N ALA A 43 -1.52 2.10 5.86
CA ALA A 43 -1.85 2.09 4.43
C ALA A 43 -3.13 2.89 4.14
N GLU A 44 -4.14 2.82 5.01
CA GLU A 44 -5.36 3.61 4.86
C GLU A 44 -5.05 5.11 4.86
N GLU A 45 -4.25 5.58 5.83
CA GLU A 45 -3.84 6.98 5.93
C GLU A 45 -3.01 7.41 4.71
N VAL A 46 -1.99 6.65 4.36
CA VAL A 46 -1.10 6.96 3.24
C VAL A 46 -1.86 6.93 1.92
N ALA A 47 -2.69 5.92 1.66
CA ALA A 47 -3.48 5.86 0.42
C ALA A 47 -4.46 7.05 0.29
N ARG A 48 -5.05 7.55 1.40
CA ARG A 48 -5.88 8.76 1.38
C ARG A 48 -5.06 9.98 0.98
N VAL A 49 -3.94 10.22 1.64
CA VAL A 49 -3.08 11.39 1.41
C VAL A 49 -2.56 11.44 -0.03
N TYR A 50 -2.32 10.29 -0.66
CA TYR A 50 -1.92 10.20 -2.07
C TYR A 50 -3.08 10.15 -3.06
N GLY A 51 -4.34 10.29 -2.60
CA GLY A 51 -5.53 10.26 -3.45
C GLY A 51 -5.84 8.90 -4.06
N LEU A 52 -5.28 7.82 -3.49
CA LEU A 52 -5.39 6.47 -4.04
C LEU A 52 -6.48 5.62 -3.38
N PHE A 53 -6.92 5.98 -2.18
CA PHE A 53 -7.86 5.17 -1.41
C PHE A 53 -9.16 4.84 -2.18
N GLN A 54 -9.68 5.79 -2.95
CA GLN A 54 -10.88 5.61 -3.77
C GLN A 54 -10.74 4.55 -4.87
N TYR A 55 -9.50 4.21 -5.28
CA TYR A 55 -9.27 3.18 -6.30
C TYR A 55 -9.42 1.76 -5.75
N LEU A 56 -9.52 1.59 -4.43
CA LEU A 56 -9.80 0.28 -3.82
C LEU A 56 -11.13 -0.29 -4.31
N ASP A 57 -12.14 0.55 -4.53
CA ASP A 57 -13.45 0.11 -5.03
C ASP A 57 -13.38 -0.44 -6.47
N ARG A 58 -12.37 -0.02 -7.26
CA ARG A 58 -12.15 -0.57 -8.61
C ARG A 58 -11.49 -1.94 -8.57
N VAL A 59 -10.69 -2.22 -7.54
CA VAL A 59 -9.99 -3.50 -7.36
C VAL A 59 -10.85 -4.49 -6.58
N SER A 60 -11.50 -4.02 -5.51
CA SER A 60 -12.32 -4.81 -4.59
C SER A 60 -13.71 -4.16 -4.44
N PRO A 61 -14.59 -4.31 -5.44
CA PRO A 61 -15.86 -3.56 -5.54
C PRO A 61 -16.94 -3.98 -4.52
N GLY A 62 -16.63 -4.92 -3.65
CA GLY A 62 -17.55 -5.45 -2.66
C GLY A 62 -18.05 -6.85 -3.00
N GLY A 63 -18.64 -7.51 -2.02
CA GLY A 63 -19.09 -8.88 -2.15
C GLY A 63 -18.04 -9.91 -1.67
N TYR A 64 -18.42 -11.18 -1.71
CA TYR A 64 -17.57 -12.26 -1.21
C TYR A 64 -16.29 -12.40 -2.06
N MET A 65 -15.13 -12.36 -1.41
CA MET A 65 -13.78 -12.39 -2.00
C MET A 65 -13.35 -11.14 -2.76
N GLU A 66 -14.16 -10.07 -2.75
CA GLU A 66 -13.86 -8.77 -3.35
C GLU A 66 -14.05 -7.64 -2.33
N GLU A 67 -13.76 -7.93 -1.07
CA GLU A 67 -13.91 -7.00 0.07
C GLU A 67 -12.68 -6.11 0.22
N VAL A 68 -12.89 -4.88 0.66
CA VAL A 68 -11.84 -4.06 1.28
C VAL A 68 -11.88 -4.32 2.78
N ILE A 69 -10.84 -4.91 3.33
CA ILE A 69 -10.70 -5.26 4.74
C ILE A 69 -9.76 -4.27 5.40
N LEU A 70 -10.31 -3.33 6.17
CA LEU A 70 -9.53 -2.34 6.91
C LEU A 70 -9.11 -2.92 8.27
N GLU A 71 -7.83 -2.76 8.62
CA GLU A 71 -7.28 -3.27 9.89
C GLU A 71 -8.04 -2.72 11.11
N ARG A 72 -8.45 -1.45 11.09
CA ARG A 72 -9.22 -0.82 12.19
C ARG A 72 -10.59 -1.45 12.44
N GLU A 73 -11.14 -2.16 11.45
CA GLU A 73 -12.44 -2.83 11.51
C GLU A 73 -12.33 -4.29 11.94
N GLN A 74 -11.10 -4.79 12.08
CA GLN A 74 -10.84 -6.13 12.56
C GLN A 74 -10.62 -6.12 14.09
N GLY A 75 -11.10 -7.16 14.77
CA GLY A 75 -10.71 -7.39 16.16
C GLY A 75 -9.23 -7.81 16.25
N TRP A 76 -8.70 -7.86 17.47
CA TRP A 76 -7.30 -8.21 17.74
C TRP A 76 -6.85 -9.58 17.20
N SER A 77 -7.77 -10.47 16.90
CA SER A 77 -7.49 -11.79 16.30
C SER A 77 -7.49 -11.79 14.77
N TYR A 78 -7.80 -10.67 14.13
CA TYR A 78 -7.87 -10.53 12.67
C TYR A 78 -8.62 -11.67 11.98
N PRO A 79 -9.90 -11.92 12.29
CA PRO A 79 -10.62 -13.14 11.92
C PRO A 79 -10.67 -13.42 10.40
N LYS A 80 -10.59 -12.36 9.56
CA LYS A 80 -10.56 -12.52 8.10
C LYS A 80 -9.27 -13.20 7.60
N THR A 81 -8.17 -13.17 8.36
CA THR A 81 -6.93 -13.86 8.00
C THR A 81 -7.05 -15.39 8.11
N GLY A 82 -8.02 -15.91 8.86
CA GLY A 82 -8.31 -17.34 8.93
C GLY A 82 -8.68 -17.97 7.58
N ARG A 83 -9.04 -17.16 6.57
CA ARG A 83 -9.26 -17.65 5.20
C ARG A 83 -7.99 -18.21 4.56
N PHE A 84 -6.82 -17.69 4.89
CA PHE A 84 -5.54 -18.16 4.39
C PHE A 84 -5.22 -19.57 4.91
N SER A 85 -5.38 -19.81 6.22
CA SER A 85 -5.17 -21.16 6.80
C SER A 85 -6.10 -22.22 6.24
N ARG A 86 -7.19 -21.82 5.59
CA ARG A 86 -8.15 -22.72 4.94
C ARG A 86 -7.86 -22.88 3.43
N GLY A 87 -6.77 -22.29 2.92
CA GLY A 87 -6.41 -22.33 1.51
C GLY A 87 -7.47 -21.73 0.58
N ILE A 88 -8.19 -20.68 1.04
CA ILE A 88 -9.26 -20.08 0.23
C ILE A 88 -8.69 -19.17 -0.87
N TYR A 89 -7.54 -18.52 -0.62
CA TYR A 89 -6.84 -17.73 -1.61
C TYR A 89 -5.80 -18.55 -2.35
N ASP A 90 -5.61 -18.26 -3.63
CA ASP A 90 -4.56 -18.86 -4.47
C ASP A 90 -3.20 -18.19 -4.19
N ALA A 91 -3.21 -16.88 -3.95
CA ALA A 91 -2.00 -16.13 -3.59
C ALA A 91 -2.31 -14.92 -2.71
N LEU A 92 -1.30 -14.52 -1.93
CA LEU A 92 -1.21 -13.25 -1.20
C LEU A 92 -0.05 -12.42 -1.78
N PHE A 93 -0.37 -11.23 -2.27
CA PHE A 93 0.61 -10.24 -2.68
C PHE A 93 0.68 -9.13 -1.63
N VAL A 94 1.85 -8.89 -1.03
CA VAL A 94 2.07 -7.77 -0.10
C VAL A 94 2.89 -6.72 -0.83
N SER A 95 2.23 -5.69 -1.28
CA SER A 95 2.83 -4.59 -2.05
C SER A 95 2.04 -3.28 -1.86
N PRO A 96 2.73 -2.18 -1.58
CA PRO A 96 4.12 -2.12 -1.12
C PRO A 96 4.28 -2.68 0.30
N ALA A 97 5.46 -3.21 0.63
CA ALA A 97 5.80 -3.70 1.97
C ALA A 97 6.83 -2.78 2.64
N THR A 98 6.42 -2.07 3.71
CA THR A 98 7.32 -1.22 4.50
C THR A 98 8.41 -2.03 5.18
N SER A 99 9.58 -1.41 5.45
CA SER A 99 10.68 -2.03 6.23
C SER A 99 10.19 -2.60 7.55
N ASN A 100 9.26 -1.94 8.24
CA ASN A 100 8.67 -2.45 9.48
C ASN A 100 7.91 -3.76 9.26
N THR A 101 7.11 -3.85 8.20
CA THR A 101 6.37 -5.08 7.87
C THR A 101 7.33 -6.20 7.46
N VAL A 102 8.33 -5.88 6.63
CA VAL A 102 9.39 -6.81 6.23
C VAL A 102 10.13 -7.36 7.46
N ALA A 103 10.58 -6.48 8.36
CA ALA A 103 11.25 -6.87 9.60
C ALA A 103 10.38 -7.80 10.46
N LYS A 104 9.11 -7.45 10.67
CA LYS A 104 8.19 -8.27 11.46
C LYS A 104 8.01 -9.66 10.87
N ILE A 105 7.79 -9.77 9.56
CA ILE A 105 7.63 -11.06 8.89
C ILE A 105 8.92 -11.87 8.99
N ALA A 106 10.09 -11.27 8.73
CA ALA A 106 11.40 -11.92 8.82
C ALA A 106 11.69 -12.51 10.21
N HIS A 107 11.13 -11.90 11.26
CA HIS A 107 11.30 -12.34 12.65
C HIS A 107 10.07 -13.09 13.21
N GLY A 108 9.09 -13.46 12.37
CA GLY A 108 7.92 -14.23 12.79
C GLY A 108 6.93 -13.45 13.66
N ILE A 109 6.96 -12.11 13.64
CA ILE A 109 6.06 -11.25 14.42
C ILE A 109 4.77 -11.03 13.62
N ALA A 110 3.65 -11.56 14.14
CA ALA A 110 2.33 -11.49 13.51
C ALA A 110 1.36 -10.69 14.39
N ASP A 111 1.58 -9.37 14.53
CA ASP A 111 0.84 -8.47 15.41
C ASP A 111 0.00 -7.41 14.67
N SER A 112 -0.07 -7.49 13.35
CA SER A 112 -0.88 -6.60 12.49
C SER A 112 -1.69 -7.43 11.50
N LEU A 113 -2.66 -6.80 10.84
CA LEU A 113 -3.48 -7.47 9.83
C LEU A 113 -2.62 -8.13 8.75
N ILE A 114 -1.63 -7.41 8.22
CA ILE A 114 -0.80 -7.90 7.12
C ILE A 114 0.16 -9.00 7.59
N THR A 115 0.81 -8.84 8.74
CA THR A 115 1.73 -9.85 9.25
C THR A 115 1.01 -11.14 9.67
N ASN A 116 -0.22 -11.03 10.19
CA ASN A 116 -1.10 -12.18 10.42
C ASN A 116 -1.51 -12.85 9.10
N ALA A 117 -1.88 -12.06 8.08
CA ALA A 117 -2.23 -12.60 6.76
C ALA A 117 -1.08 -13.45 6.19
N VAL A 118 0.16 -12.92 6.24
CA VAL A 118 1.35 -13.66 5.78
C VAL A 118 1.57 -14.92 6.59
N ALA A 119 1.54 -14.85 7.93
CA ALA A 119 1.75 -16.00 8.80
C ALA A 119 0.72 -17.12 8.55
N HIS A 120 -0.56 -16.75 8.35
CA HIS A 120 -1.62 -17.70 8.02
C HIS A 120 -1.52 -18.23 6.58
N ALA A 121 -1.06 -17.40 5.63
CA ALA A 121 -0.87 -17.81 4.23
C ALA A 121 0.23 -18.88 4.13
N VAL A 122 1.40 -18.63 4.71
CA VAL A 122 2.51 -19.60 4.73
C VAL A 122 2.08 -20.92 5.39
N LYS A 123 1.42 -20.87 6.56
CA LYS A 123 0.90 -22.06 7.24
C LYS A 123 -0.18 -22.81 6.45
N GLY A 124 -0.94 -22.08 5.65
CA GLY A 124 -2.02 -22.64 4.81
C GLY A 124 -1.55 -23.10 3.42
N GLY A 125 -0.26 -22.98 3.10
CA GLY A 125 0.28 -23.34 1.79
C GLY A 125 -0.16 -22.42 0.65
N VAL A 126 -0.61 -21.18 0.98
CA VAL A 126 -0.96 -20.14 0.00
C VAL A 126 0.33 -19.47 -0.48
N LEU A 127 0.47 -19.25 -1.78
CA LEU A 127 1.61 -18.55 -2.35
C LEU A 127 1.71 -17.11 -1.79
N VAL A 128 2.90 -16.71 -1.31
CA VAL A 128 3.13 -15.38 -0.78
C VAL A 128 4.21 -14.66 -1.58
N PHE A 129 3.85 -13.50 -2.10
CA PHE A 129 4.74 -12.59 -2.83
C PHE A 129 4.86 -11.27 -2.07
N ILE A 130 6.07 -10.77 -1.86
CA ILE A 130 6.32 -9.54 -1.10
C ILE A 130 7.19 -8.62 -1.94
N VAL A 131 6.77 -7.35 -2.10
CA VAL A 131 7.55 -6.27 -2.71
C VAL A 131 8.02 -5.31 -1.62
N PRO A 132 9.23 -5.48 -1.06
CA PRO A 132 9.79 -4.54 -0.10
C PRO A 132 10.06 -3.18 -0.77
N VAL A 133 9.91 -2.09 -0.02
CA VAL A 133 10.24 -0.74 -0.52
C VAL A 133 11.71 -0.37 -0.32
N ASP A 134 12.38 -1.02 0.64
CA ASP A 134 13.76 -0.73 1.03
C ASP A 134 14.63 -1.98 0.83
N ILE A 135 15.13 -2.16 -0.39
CA ILE A 135 15.92 -3.34 -0.77
C ILE A 135 17.42 -3.05 -0.70
N GLU A 136 17.87 -2.04 -1.42
CA GLU A 136 19.29 -1.69 -1.53
C GLU A 136 19.50 -0.19 -1.84
N GLY A 137 20.71 0.32 -1.53
CA GLY A 137 21.16 1.64 -1.97
C GLY A 137 20.35 2.81 -1.44
N ASN A 138 19.93 3.66 -2.37
CA ASN A 138 19.06 4.81 -2.11
C ASN A 138 17.73 4.63 -2.82
N VAL A 139 16.67 5.08 -2.15
CA VAL A 139 15.30 5.01 -2.64
C VAL A 139 14.74 6.43 -2.78
N ASN A 140 14.23 6.77 -3.94
CA ASN A 140 13.49 8.01 -4.14
C ASN A 140 12.01 7.77 -3.81
N SER A 141 11.62 8.15 -2.60
CA SER A 141 10.23 8.01 -2.14
C SER A 141 9.43 9.27 -2.48
N PRO A 142 8.26 9.15 -3.10
CA PRO A 142 7.38 10.29 -3.29
C PRO A 142 6.93 10.83 -1.93
N VAL A 143 6.68 12.14 -1.86
CA VAL A 143 6.04 12.80 -0.72
C VAL A 143 4.67 13.34 -1.14
N PRO A 144 3.69 13.40 -0.23
CA PRO A 144 2.39 13.96 -0.53
C PRO A 144 2.51 15.47 -0.78
N TYR A 145 1.41 16.10 -1.20
CA TYR A 145 1.38 17.56 -1.35
C TYR A 145 1.89 18.27 -0.11
N PHE A 146 2.74 19.26 -0.30
CA PHE A 146 3.26 20.12 0.76
C PHE A 146 3.26 21.59 0.32
N ILE A 147 3.32 22.51 1.28
CA ILE A 147 3.40 23.94 0.99
C ILE A 147 4.87 24.36 0.98
N ASN A 148 5.37 24.75 -0.18
CA ASN A 148 6.67 25.40 -0.31
C ASN A 148 6.59 26.83 0.23
N ARG A 149 7.21 27.09 1.37
CA ARG A 149 7.11 28.38 2.06
C ARG A 149 7.86 29.50 1.37
N ASP A 150 8.84 29.20 0.55
CA ASP A 150 9.59 30.19 -0.21
C ASP A 150 8.75 30.81 -1.35
N LEU A 151 7.74 30.06 -1.83
CA LEU A 151 6.82 30.49 -2.88
C LEU A 151 5.47 30.97 -2.33
N CYS A 152 5.13 30.60 -1.10
CA CYS A 152 3.82 30.86 -0.51
C CYS A 152 3.67 32.35 -0.09
N THR A 153 2.68 33.02 -0.65
CA THR A 153 2.34 34.42 -0.32
C THR A 153 1.32 34.55 0.81
N GLU A 154 0.91 33.43 1.42
CA GLU A 154 -0.11 33.38 2.48
C GLU A 154 -1.50 33.94 2.06
N CYS A 155 -1.83 33.92 0.77
CA CYS A 155 -3.14 34.37 0.27
C CYS A 155 -4.33 33.55 0.79
N ARG A 156 -4.10 32.30 1.25
CA ARG A 156 -5.11 31.37 1.81
C ARG A 156 -6.15 30.84 0.82
N GLU A 157 -5.99 31.06 -0.46
CA GLU A 157 -6.92 30.52 -1.48
C GLU A 157 -6.99 28.99 -1.43
N CYS A 158 -5.84 28.32 -1.25
CA CYS A 158 -5.77 26.86 -1.08
C CYS A 158 -6.56 26.38 0.16
N ALA A 159 -6.57 27.14 1.25
CA ALA A 159 -7.33 26.81 2.45
C ALA A 159 -8.84 26.97 2.23
N GLN A 160 -9.25 28.05 1.54
CA GLN A 160 -10.67 28.30 1.23
C GLN A 160 -11.24 27.31 0.23
N ALA A 161 -10.41 26.84 -0.72
CA ALA A 161 -10.81 25.86 -1.73
C ALA A 161 -10.79 24.41 -1.25
N CYS A 162 -10.17 24.13 -0.10
CA CYS A 162 -10.02 22.77 0.40
C CYS A 162 -11.37 22.19 0.88
N PRO A 163 -11.92 21.15 0.22
CA PRO A 163 -13.21 20.58 0.61
C PRO A 163 -13.17 19.78 1.93
N HIS A 164 -11.97 19.59 2.50
CA HIS A 164 -11.74 18.80 3.71
C HIS A 164 -11.24 19.62 4.90
N ASP A 165 -11.18 20.95 4.77
CA ASP A 165 -10.58 21.82 5.79
C ASP A 165 -9.20 21.33 6.27
N ALA A 166 -8.42 20.82 5.32
CA ALA A 166 -7.12 20.20 5.62
C ALA A 166 -5.95 21.18 5.61
N ILE A 167 -6.19 22.47 5.33
CA ILE A 167 -5.11 23.46 5.16
C ILE A 167 -5.31 24.64 6.11
N ASP A 168 -4.32 24.87 6.95
CA ASP A 168 -4.15 26.12 7.70
C ASP A 168 -2.74 26.68 7.41
N LYS A 169 -1.81 26.57 8.33
CA LYS A 169 -0.40 26.92 8.10
C LYS A 169 0.35 25.83 7.33
N GLN A 170 -0.11 24.60 7.46
CA GLN A 170 0.41 23.42 6.78
C GLN A 170 -0.76 22.56 6.33
N ILE A 171 -0.49 21.51 5.57
CA ILE A 171 -1.48 20.50 5.22
C ILE A 171 -1.60 19.52 6.40
N ASP A 172 -2.80 19.39 6.93
CA ASP A 172 -3.15 18.34 7.90
C ASP A 172 -3.39 17.03 7.16
N TYR A 173 -2.41 16.13 7.19
CA TYR A 173 -2.49 14.84 6.49
C TYR A 173 -3.53 13.89 7.07
N LEU A 174 -4.05 14.12 8.26
CA LEU A 174 -5.16 13.33 8.81
C LEU A 174 -6.50 13.70 8.17
N LYS A 175 -6.61 14.90 7.61
CA LYS A 175 -7.80 15.39 6.90
C LYS A 175 -7.66 15.34 5.38
N CYS A 176 -6.43 15.45 4.87
CA CYS A 176 -6.15 15.51 3.45
C CYS A 176 -6.46 14.16 2.78
N ASN A 177 -7.17 14.22 1.65
CA ASN A 177 -7.44 13.05 0.81
C ASN A 177 -6.69 13.07 -0.54
N GLY A 178 -5.72 13.96 -0.71
CA GLY A 178 -4.89 14.03 -1.92
C GLY A 178 -5.64 14.48 -3.19
N CYS A 179 -6.77 15.18 -3.08
CA CYS A 179 -7.61 15.55 -4.23
C CYS A 179 -6.97 16.54 -5.21
N GLY A 180 -5.92 17.28 -4.80
CA GLY A 180 -5.20 18.21 -5.66
C GLY A 180 -5.83 19.60 -5.82
N VAL A 181 -7.07 19.85 -5.37
CA VAL A 181 -7.77 21.14 -5.54
C VAL A 181 -6.92 22.33 -5.07
N CYS A 182 -6.19 22.17 -3.97
CA CYS A 182 -5.31 23.20 -3.44
C CYS A 182 -4.14 23.55 -4.37
N LYS A 183 -3.68 22.60 -5.17
CA LYS A 183 -2.64 22.82 -6.18
C LYS A 183 -3.21 23.59 -7.37
N ASP A 184 -4.41 23.21 -7.82
CA ASP A 184 -5.04 23.80 -9.00
C ASP A 184 -5.40 25.29 -8.81
N VAL A 185 -5.67 25.71 -7.56
CA VAL A 185 -6.02 27.12 -7.23
C VAL A 185 -4.82 27.97 -6.80
N CYS A 186 -3.61 27.40 -6.76
CA CYS A 186 -2.43 28.12 -6.29
C CYS A 186 -1.70 28.81 -7.44
N ASP A 187 -1.97 30.08 -7.66
CA ASP A 187 -1.32 30.90 -8.71
C ASP A 187 0.21 31.03 -8.56
N TYR A 188 0.75 30.70 -7.39
CA TYR A 188 2.19 30.82 -7.06
C TYR A 188 2.93 29.50 -7.10
N ASP A 189 2.30 28.39 -7.54
CA ASP A 189 2.88 27.04 -7.53
C ASP A 189 3.49 26.62 -6.17
N ALA A 190 2.95 27.18 -5.07
CA ALA A 190 3.45 26.89 -3.73
C ALA A 190 3.02 25.53 -3.19
N ILE A 191 1.96 24.92 -3.76
CA ILE A 191 1.55 23.54 -3.42
C ILE A 191 2.29 22.58 -4.35
N GLN A 192 3.20 21.82 -3.79
CA GLN A 192 4.12 20.98 -4.58
C GLN A 192 4.00 19.52 -4.20
N GLU A 193 4.33 18.68 -5.15
CA GLU A 193 4.71 17.28 -4.98
C GLU A 193 6.23 17.17 -5.06
N GLY A 194 6.79 16.10 -4.53
CA GLY A 194 8.21 15.91 -4.60
C GLY A 194 8.64 14.48 -4.31
N THR A 195 9.94 14.30 -4.21
CA THR A 195 10.55 13.05 -3.77
C THR A 195 11.62 13.35 -2.72
N VAL A 196 11.81 12.42 -1.80
CA VAL A 196 12.93 12.42 -0.86
C VAL A 196 13.83 11.24 -1.17
N ASN A 197 15.15 11.50 -1.15
CA ASN A 197 16.13 10.45 -1.30
C ASN A 197 16.44 9.88 0.09
N LEU A 198 16.16 8.60 0.27
CA LEU A 198 16.32 7.86 1.52
C LEU A 198 17.41 6.80 1.35
N VAL A 199 18.29 6.70 2.34
CA VAL A 199 19.31 5.64 2.39
C VAL A 199 18.71 4.41 3.07
N VAL A 200 18.76 3.27 2.39
CA VAL A 200 18.31 1.99 2.95
C VAL A 200 19.28 1.54 4.04
N ARG A 201 18.76 1.30 5.26
CA ARG A 201 19.58 0.89 6.39
C ARG A 201 20.07 -0.55 6.21
N ASP A 202 21.22 -0.88 6.77
CA ASP A 202 21.79 -2.24 6.68
C ASP A 202 20.89 -3.29 7.33
N ILE A 203 20.16 -2.90 8.39
CA ILE A 203 19.18 -3.80 9.02
C ILE A 203 18.00 -4.11 8.08
N ASP A 204 17.55 -3.17 7.26
CA ASP A 204 16.47 -3.39 6.30
C ASP A 204 16.93 -4.36 5.20
N LYS A 205 18.13 -4.16 4.67
CA LYS A 205 18.78 -5.09 3.72
C LYS A 205 18.90 -6.51 4.31
N SER A 206 19.28 -6.61 5.60
CA SER A 206 19.39 -7.89 6.30
C SER A 206 18.03 -8.59 6.42
N ASN A 207 16.98 -7.84 6.77
CA ASN A 207 15.63 -8.38 6.87
C ASN A 207 15.09 -8.88 5.51
N VAL A 208 15.37 -8.16 4.41
CA VAL A 208 15.04 -8.60 3.05
C VAL A 208 15.74 -9.91 2.69
N ARG A 209 17.04 -10.05 3.03
CA ARG A 209 17.76 -11.30 2.81
C ARG A 209 17.14 -12.46 3.59
N THR A 210 16.80 -12.23 4.86
CA THR A 210 16.11 -13.23 5.70
C THR A 210 14.79 -13.66 5.09
N LEU A 211 14.02 -12.73 4.51
CA LEU A 211 12.78 -13.09 3.80
C LEU A 211 13.03 -13.91 2.54
N ARG A 212 14.09 -13.60 1.77
CA ARG A 212 14.45 -14.38 0.57
C ARG A 212 14.80 -15.83 0.89
N ASP A 213 15.37 -16.04 2.07
CA ASP A 213 15.73 -17.38 2.56
C ASP A 213 14.55 -18.11 3.26
N SER A 214 13.42 -17.43 3.43
CA SER A 214 12.25 -17.97 4.14
C SER A 214 11.41 -18.87 3.23
N GLU A 215 11.12 -20.07 3.69
CA GLU A 215 10.25 -20.99 2.96
C GLU A 215 8.81 -20.46 2.82
N GLY A 216 8.23 -20.64 1.64
CA GLY A 216 6.85 -20.22 1.34
C GLY A 216 6.68 -18.73 1.04
N ILE A 217 7.77 -17.96 0.96
CA ILE A 217 7.76 -16.53 0.62
C ILE A 217 8.63 -16.29 -0.61
N THR A 218 8.10 -15.55 -1.58
CA THR A 218 8.84 -15.06 -2.73
C THR A 218 8.99 -13.54 -2.62
N VAL A 219 10.20 -13.05 -2.51
CA VAL A 219 10.51 -11.62 -2.52
C VAL A 219 10.68 -11.16 -3.95
N LEU A 220 9.95 -10.12 -4.34
CA LEU A 220 10.01 -9.47 -5.63
C LEU A 220 10.72 -8.13 -5.49
N ASP A 221 11.58 -7.79 -6.45
CA ASP A 221 12.43 -6.60 -6.36
C ASP A 221 11.73 -5.30 -6.83
N SER A 222 10.59 -5.44 -7.49
CA SER A 222 9.88 -4.29 -8.06
C SER A 222 8.42 -4.60 -8.39
N PRO A 223 7.59 -3.57 -8.58
CA PRO A 223 6.23 -3.73 -9.12
C PRO A 223 6.19 -4.39 -10.51
N HIS A 224 7.26 -4.30 -11.30
CA HIS A 224 7.32 -5.00 -12.59
C HIS A 224 7.30 -6.54 -12.39
N GLN A 225 8.11 -7.06 -11.48
CA GLN A 225 8.07 -8.49 -11.13
C GLN A 225 6.75 -8.89 -10.48
N LEU A 226 6.14 -7.98 -9.71
CA LEU A 226 4.78 -8.18 -9.18
C LEU A 226 3.78 -8.41 -10.32
N LYS A 227 3.86 -7.62 -11.39
CA LYS A 227 2.99 -7.78 -12.55
C LYS A 227 3.12 -9.18 -13.15
N GLU A 228 4.34 -9.63 -13.39
CA GLU A 228 4.61 -10.97 -13.94
C GLU A 228 4.03 -12.09 -13.05
N ALA A 229 4.30 -12.02 -11.74
CA ALA A 229 3.79 -13.00 -10.78
C ALA A 229 2.26 -13.00 -10.69
N LEU A 230 1.64 -11.82 -10.67
CA LEU A 230 0.19 -11.65 -10.61
C LEU A 230 -0.48 -12.23 -11.86
N TRP A 231 0.04 -11.94 -13.06
CA TRP A 231 -0.49 -12.47 -14.33
C TRP A 231 -0.32 -13.98 -14.45
N ALA A 232 0.78 -14.53 -13.91
CA ALA A 232 0.99 -15.98 -13.88
C ALA A 232 0.02 -16.74 -12.93
N THR A 233 -0.57 -16.01 -11.97
CA THR A 233 -1.50 -16.60 -10.98
C THR A 233 -2.96 -16.56 -11.49
N MET A 234 -3.27 -15.75 -12.50
CA MET A 234 -4.62 -15.58 -13.06
C MET A 234 -4.89 -16.50 -14.25
#